data_81d1aa6862cddbd4f913373a02cf3dbe
#
_entry.id   81d1aa6862cddbd4f913373a02cf3dbe
#
_cell.length_a   1.000
_cell.length_b   1.000
_cell.length_c   1.000
_cell.angle_alpha   90.00
_cell.angle_beta   90.00
_cell.angle_gamma   90.00
#
_symmetry.space_group_name_H-M   'P 1'
#
loop_
_entity.id
_entity.type
_entity.pdbx_description
1 polymer ?
#
loop_
_entity_poly.entity_id
_entity_poly.type
_entity_poly.pdbx_seq_one_letter_code
_entity_poly.pdbx_strand_id
1 'polypeptide(L)'
;MATYMLVYRVPQGGQPDASPEIAQAWQSFLDSVGSKMLDAGNPVFNRRVIGTSTAGTVLGGYSVIEAADFDTAVKLASGVPFLAVGGAVEIGELTQLNPEDISTTAQDHARSTDLDH
;
A
#
# COMPACT_ATOMS: atom_id res chain seq x y z
N MET A 1 18.34 -1.53 -5.81
CA MET A 1 16.94 -1.90 -5.72
C MET A 1 16.23 -0.92 -4.81
N ALA A 2 15.02 -0.57 -5.14
CA ALA A 2 14.23 0.32 -4.31
C ALA A 2 13.18 -0.47 -3.56
N THR A 3 12.68 0.12 -2.48
CA THR A 3 11.67 -0.49 -1.62
C THR A 3 10.36 0.28 -1.80
N TYR A 4 9.27 -0.43 -1.94
CA TYR A 4 7.97 0.15 -2.22
C TYR A 4 6.95 -0.36 -1.23
N MET A 5 6.08 0.54 -0.79
CA MET A 5 4.94 0.16 0.04
C MET A 5 3.71 0.01 -0.85
N LEU A 6 3.02 -1.09 -0.68
CA LEU A 6 1.73 -1.32 -1.34
C LEU A 6 0.65 -1.13 -0.29
N VAL A 7 -0.26 -0.20 -0.55
CA VAL A 7 -1.40 0.04 0.34
C VAL A 7 -2.64 -0.46 -0.39
N TYR A 8 -3.30 -1.44 0.20
CA TYR A 8 -4.46 -2.06 -0.40
C TYR A 8 -5.72 -1.33 0.01
N ARG A 9 -6.55 -1.00 -0.97
CA ARG A 9 -7.83 -0.34 -0.74
C ARG A 9 -8.93 -1.31 -1.14
N VAL A 10 -9.92 -1.46 -0.27
CA VAL A 10 -11.06 -2.32 -0.55
C VAL A 10 -12.32 -1.48 -0.66
N PRO A 11 -13.36 -1.95 -1.38
CA PRO A 11 -14.60 -1.18 -1.49
C PRO A 11 -15.19 -0.93 -0.11
N GLN A 12 -15.69 0.29 0.09
CA GLN A 12 -16.33 0.66 1.34
C GLN A 12 -17.61 -0.18 1.52
N GLY A 13 -17.77 -0.74 2.71
CA GLY A 13 -18.92 -1.59 3.01
C GLY A 13 -18.77 -3.02 2.53
N GLY A 14 -17.71 -3.31 1.78
CA GLY A 14 -17.45 -4.68 1.35
C GLY A 14 -16.87 -5.49 2.48
N GLN A 15 -17.23 -6.77 2.53
CA GLN A 15 -16.62 -7.70 3.46
C GLN A 15 -15.43 -8.34 2.78
N PRO A 16 -14.37 -8.66 3.55
CA PRO A 16 -13.29 -9.45 2.96
C PRO A 16 -13.88 -10.73 2.41
N ASP A 17 -13.59 -11.00 1.14
CA ASP A 17 -14.07 -12.22 0.53
C ASP A 17 -13.17 -13.36 1.00
N ALA A 18 -13.76 -14.29 1.73
CA ALA A 18 -13.06 -15.45 2.23
C ALA A 18 -13.18 -16.65 1.30
N SER A 19 -13.60 -16.44 0.05
CA SER A 19 -13.77 -17.54 -0.89
C SER A 19 -12.44 -18.21 -1.20
N PRO A 20 -12.47 -19.51 -1.57
CA PRO A 20 -11.26 -20.20 -1.97
C PRO A 20 -10.57 -19.55 -3.17
N GLU A 21 -11.34 -18.93 -4.07
CA GLU A 21 -10.79 -18.27 -5.24
C GLU A 21 -9.93 -17.06 -4.84
N ILE A 22 -10.39 -16.28 -3.89
CA ILE A 22 -9.62 -15.13 -3.41
C ILE A 22 -8.37 -15.59 -2.66
N ALA A 23 -8.50 -16.61 -1.82
CA ALA A 23 -7.34 -17.15 -1.11
C ALA A 23 -6.28 -17.65 -2.09
N GLN A 24 -6.72 -18.33 -3.15
CA GLN A 24 -5.81 -18.85 -4.15
C GLN A 24 -5.18 -17.73 -4.97
N ALA A 25 -5.95 -16.67 -5.25
CA ALA A 25 -5.41 -15.49 -5.96
C ALA A 25 -4.33 -14.80 -5.13
N TRP A 26 -4.53 -14.70 -3.81
CA TRP A 26 -3.49 -14.15 -2.94
C TRP A 26 -2.25 -15.01 -2.92
N GLN A 27 -2.41 -16.32 -2.88
CA GLN A 27 -1.26 -17.22 -2.91
C GLN A 27 -0.50 -17.06 -4.23
N SER A 28 -1.20 -16.96 -5.35
CA SER A 28 -0.58 -16.74 -6.64
C SER A 28 0.16 -15.42 -6.69
N PHE A 29 -0.41 -14.37 -6.12
CA PHE A 29 0.25 -13.07 -6.03
C PHE A 29 1.52 -13.17 -5.20
N LEU A 30 1.44 -13.77 -4.03
CA LEU A 30 2.61 -13.92 -3.16
C LEU A 30 3.70 -14.73 -3.84
N ASP A 31 3.32 -15.79 -4.55
CA ASP A 31 4.28 -16.62 -5.28
C ASP A 31 4.95 -15.82 -6.40
N SER A 32 4.20 -14.97 -7.09
CA SER A 32 4.75 -14.18 -8.20
C SER A 32 5.73 -13.13 -7.70
N VAL A 33 5.50 -12.58 -6.53
CA VAL A 33 6.42 -11.60 -5.93
C VAL A 33 7.65 -12.32 -5.38
N GLY A 34 7.43 -13.46 -4.75
CA GLY A 34 8.52 -14.30 -4.25
C GLY A 34 9.42 -13.60 -3.26
N SER A 35 10.72 -13.70 -3.50
CA SER A 35 11.73 -13.10 -2.61
C SER A 35 11.73 -11.57 -2.63
N LYS A 36 11.01 -10.95 -3.55
CA LYS A 36 10.85 -9.49 -3.54
C LYS A 36 9.91 -9.02 -2.44
N MET A 37 9.14 -9.90 -1.83
CA MET A 37 8.26 -9.56 -0.73
C MET A 37 9.09 -9.43 0.55
N LEU A 38 9.34 -8.19 0.96
CA LEU A 38 10.13 -7.92 2.17
C LEU A 38 9.28 -8.04 3.42
N ASP A 39 8.00 -7.65 3.32
CA ASP A 39 7.05 -7.74 4.42
C ASP A 39 5.69 -7.99 3.79
N ALA A 40 5.12 -9.15 4.05
CA ALA A 40 3.79 -9.47 3.53
C ALA A 40 2.71 -8.60 4.16
N GLY A 41 3.01 -7.97 5.29
CA GLY A 41 2.08 -7.08 5.93
C GLY A 41 0.96 -7.78 6.65
N ASN A 42 -0.09 -7.00 6.92
CA ASN A 42 -1.24 -7.50 7.66
C ASN A 42 -2.51 -6.92 7.10
N PRO A 43 -3.63 -7.64 7.15
CA PRO A 43 -4.91 -7.05 6.82
C PRO A 43 -5.34 -6.06 7.90
N VAL A 44 -6.14 -5.07 7.51
CA VAL A 44 -6.69 -4.07 8.41
C VAL A 44 -8.20 -4.23 8.44
N PHE A 45 -8.75 -4.52 9.63
CA PHE A 45 -10.19 -4.69 9.79
C PHE A 45 -10.82 -3.61 10.65
N ASN A 46 -10.03 -2.99 11.52
CA ASN A 46 -10.52 -1.94 12.42
C ASN A 46 -9.77 -0.67 12.12
N ARG A 47 -10.47 0.36 11.68
CA ARG A 47 -9.82 1.58 11.21
C ARG A 47 -10.60 2.81 11.59
N ARG A 48 -9.90 3.93 11.66
CA ARG A 48 -10.45 5.26 11.90
C ARG A 48 -9.76 6.22 10.96
N VAL A 49 -10.47 7.25 10.56
CA VAL A 49 -9.93 8.30 9.69
C VAL A 49 -9.90 9.60 10.46
N ILE A 50 -8.79 10.30 10.37
CA ILE A 50 -8.65 11.67 10.83
C ILE A 50 -8.43 12.51 9.58
N GLY A 51 -9.20 13.58 9.43
CA GLY A 51 -9.13 14.40 8.23
C GLY A 51 -10.00 13.88 7.12
N THR A 52 -9.65 14.24 5.89
CA THR A 52 -10.41 13.88 4.70
C THR A 52 -10.03 12.48 4.23
N SER A 53 -11.02 11.66 3.91
CA SER A 53 -10.77 10.30 3.43
C SER A 53 -11.11 10.19 1.94
N THR A 54 -10.58 9.13 1.32
CA THR A 54 -10.90 8.78 -0.05
C THR A 54 -12.30 8.15 -0.11
N ALA A 55 -13.15 8.68 -0.96
CA ALA A 55 -14.50 8.14 -1.10
C ALA A 55 -14.47 6.78 -1.79
N GLY A 56 -15.36 5.89 -1.38
CA GLY A 56 -15.61 4.63 -2.05
C GLY A 56 -14.73 3.47 -1.65
N THR A 57 -13.56 3.73 -1.08
CA THR A 57 -12.66 2.66 -0.63
C THR A 57 -12.13 2.94 0.76
N VAL A 58 -11.68 1.89 1.42
CA VAL A 58 -11.09 1.99 2.75
C VAL A 58 -9.80 1.20 2.78
N LEU A 59 -8.97 1.50 3.78
CA LEU A 59 -7.69 0.82 3.97
C LEU A 59 -7.92 -0.66 4.29
N GLY A 60 -7.37 -1.54 3.47
CA GLY A 60 -7.55 -2.98 3.64
C GLY A 60 -6.32 -3.73 4.07
N GLY A 61 -5.16 -3.10 4.01
CA GLY A 61 -3.92 -3.76 4.40
C GLY A 61 -2.72 -3.13 3.73
N TYR A 62 -1.57 -3.75 3.90
CA TYR A 62 -0.34 -3.24 3.30
C TYR A 62 0.65 -4.38 3.10
N SER A 63 1.61 -4.14 2.22
CA SER A 63 2.79 -4.99 2.07
C SER A 63 3.97 -4.11 1.69
N VAL A 64 5.18 -4.64 1.82
CA VAL A 64 6.40 -3.95 1.40
C VAL A 64 7.15 -4.87 0.45
N ILE A 65 7.50 -4.35 -0.71
CA ILE A 65 8.21 -5.12 -1.73
C ILE A 65 9.48 -4.39 -2.17
N GLU A 66 10.33 -5.13 -2.83
CA GLU A 66 11.55 -4.64 -3.43
C GLU A 66 11.43 -4.78 -4.95
N ALA A 67 11.88 -3.77 -5.69
CA ALA A 67 11.86 -3.82 -7.15
C ALA A 67 12.99 -2.98 -7.72
N ALA A 68 13.36 -3.28 -8.95
CA ALA A 68 14.46 -2.56 -9.61
C ALA A 68 14.09 -1.10 -9.88
N ASP A 69 12.83 -0.84 -10.21
CA ASP A 69 12.34 0.49 -10.50
C ASP A 69 10.83 0.53 -10.24
N PHE A 70 10.26 1.74 -10.38
CA PHE A 70 8.84 1.93 -10.10
C PHE A 70 7.96 1.13 -11.05
N ASP A 71 8.33 1.09 -12.34
CA ASP A 71 7.54 0.34 -13.32
C ASP A 71 7.48 -1.14 -12.98
N THR A 72 8.57 -1.71 -12.50
CA THR A 72 8.60 -3.10 -12.06
C THR A 72 7.70 -3.30 -10.85
N ALA A 73 7.72 -2.36 -9.90
CA ALA A 73 6.84 -2.42 -8.73
C ALA A 73 5.37 -2.39 -9.15
N VAL A 74 5.02 -1.54 -10.11
CA VAL A 74 3.65 -1.48 -10.63
C VAL A 74 3.24 -2.81 -11.26
N LYS A 75 4.13 -3.42 -12.03
CA LYS A 75 3.83 -4.72 -12.64
C LYS A 75 3.58 -5.79 -11.61
N LEU A 76 4.41 -5.83 -10.56
CA LEU A 76 4.21 -6.79 -9.48
C LEU A 76 2.89 -6.55 -8.77
N ALA A 77 2.57 -5.28 -8.48
CA ALA A 77 1.34 -4.94 -7.78
C ALA A 77 0.09 -5.19 -8.61
N SER A 78 0.22 -5.29 -9.92
CA SER A 78 -0.92 -5.53 -10.80
C SER A 78 -1.58 -6.88 -10.56
N GLY A 79 -0.92 -7.78 -9.85
CA GLY A 79 -1.49 -9.08 -9.48
C GLY A 79 -2.31 -9.09 -8.20
N VAL A 80 -2.48 -7.93 -7.56
CA VAL A 80 -3.23 -7.87 -6.30
C VAL A 80 -4.70 -8.24 -6.52
N PRO A 81 -5.22 -9.22 -5.78
CA PRO A 81 -6.59 -9.71 -6.01
C PRO A 81 -7.67 -8.66 -5.84
N PHE A 82 -7.48 -7.65 -4.99
CA PHE A 82 -8.50 -6.64 -4.76
C PHE A 82 -8.84 -5.85 -6.00
N LEU A 83 -7.94 -5.79 -6.99
CA LEU A 83 -8.20 -5.05 -8.23
C LEU A 83 -9.37 -5.65 -9.00
N ALA A 84 -9.60 -6.95 -8.89
CA ALA A 84 -10.69 -7.62 -9.60
C ALA A 84 -12.06 -7.38 -8.97
N VAL A 85 -12.11 -6.88 -7.73
CA VAL A 85 -13.36 -6.73 -6.99
C VAL A 85 -13.64 -5.27 -6.63
N GLY A 86 -13.12 -4.34 -7.41
CA GLY A 86 -13.38 -2.92 -7.19
C GLY A 86 -12.47 -2.23 -6.21
N GLY A 87 -11.43 -2.92 -5.76
CA GLY A 87 -10.43 -2.32 -4.91
C GLY A 87 -9.33 -1.63 -5.69
N ALA A 88 -8.32 -1.18 -4.98
CA ALA A 88 -7.18 -0.49 -5.57
C ALA A 88 -5.92 -0.83 -4.78
N VAL A 89 -4.77 -0.56 -5.39
CA VAL A 89 -3.51 -0.59 -4.67
C VAL A 89 -2.77 0.70 -4.96
N GLU A 90 -2.35 1.35 -3.90
CA GLU A 90 -1.52 2.56 -4.01
C GLU A 90 -0.08 2.15 -3.75
N ILE A 91 0.83 2.61 -4.59
CA ILE A 91 2.23 2.22 -4.54
C ILE A 91 3.05 3.46 -4.25
N GLY A 92 3.83 3.42 -3.17
CA GLY A 92 4.71 4.51 -2.83
C GLY A 92 6.13 4.02 -2.66
N GLU A 93 7.09 4.73 -3.22
CA GLU A 93 8.48 4.40 -3.00
C GLU A 93 8.89 4.88 -1.62
N LEU A 94 9.50 3.98 -0.84
CA LEU A 94 9.98 4.31 0.49
C LEU A 94 11.36 4.93 0.37
N THR A 95 11.51 6.12 0.92
CA THR A 95 12.77 6.84 0.92
C THR A 95 13.35 6.81 2.32
N GLN A 96 14.58 6.32 2.42
CA GLN A 96 15.27 6.32 3.70
C GLN A 96 15.87 7.71 3.92
N LEU A 97 15.52 8.30 5.05
CA LEU A 97 16.03 9.62 5.42
C LEU A 97 16.97 9.49 6.59
N ASN A 98 18.09 10.23 6.55
CA ASN A 98 18.94 10.32 7.72
C ASN A 98 18.39 11.43 8.63
N PRO A 99 18.90 11.55 9.89
CA PRO A 99 18.35 12.53 10.82
C PRO A 99 18.39 13.97 10.32
N GLU A 100 19.41 14.34 9.57
CA GLU A 100 19.51 15.70 9.03
C GLU A 100 18.45 15.94 7.97
N ASP A 101 18.25 14.96 7.08
CA ASP A 101 17.23 15.05 6.04
C ASP A 101 15.85 15.10 6.64
N ILE A 102 15.60 14.33 7.67
CA ILE A 102 14.31 14.32 8.35
C ILE A 102 14.00 15.69 8.92
N SER A 103 14.98 16.30 9.58
CA SER A 103 14.79 17.62 10.17
C SER A 103 14.46 18.66 9.11
N THR A 104 15.21 18.70 8.02
CA THR A 104 14.98 19.63 6.93
C THR A 104 13.63 19.40 6.29
N THR A 105 13.31 18.14 6.03
CA THR A 105 12.04 17.77 5.40
C THR A 105 10.86 18.15 6.29
N ALA A 106 10.98 17.92 7.59
CA ALA A 106 9.92 18.28 8.53
C ALA A 106 9.67 19.78 8.54
N GLN A 107 10.73 20.60 8.47
CA GLN A 107 10.59 22.04 8.42
C GLN A 107 9.91 22.50 7.14
N ASP A 108 10.28 21.92 6.02
CA ASP A 108 9.66 22.25 4.74
C ASP A 108 8.20 21.84 4.73
N HIS A 109 7.87 20.68 5.26
CA HIS A 109 6.50 20.23 5.35
C HIS A 109 5.68 21.09 6.28
N ALA A 110 6.26 21.53 7.39
CA ALA A 110 5.55 22.39 8.31
C ALA A 110 5.18 23.73 7.63
N ARG A 111 6.04 24.24 6.76
CA ARG A 111 5.74 25.48 6.05
C ARG A 111 4.74 25.29 4.91
N SER A 112 4.75 24.12 4.29
CA SER A 112 3.89 23.88 3.14
C SER A 112 2.57 23.25 3.52
N THR A 113 2.48 22.59 4.67
CA THR A 113 1.30 21.85 5.08
C THR A 113 0.66 22.36 6.36
N ASP A 114 1.20 23.42 6.96
CA ASP A 114 0.60 23.97 8.18
C ASP A 114 -0.84 24.41 7.94
N LEU A 115 -1.20 24.68 6.70
CA LEU A 115 -2.57 25.02 6.34
C LEU A 115 -3.49 23.81 6.37
N ASP A 116 -2.94 22.61 6.25
CA ASP A 116 -3.71 21.37 6.22
C ASP A 116 -3.93 20.79 7.60
N HIS A 117 -3.27 21.35 8.58
CA HIS A 117 -3.34 20.82 9.95
C HIS A 117 -3.98 21.79 10.94
#